data_8d253722f4b06baf7911a17841ef9d63
#
_entry.id   8d253722f4b06baf7911a17841ef9d63
#
_cell.length_a   1.000
_cell.length_b   1.000
_cell.length_c   1.000
_cell.angle_alpha   90.00
_cell.angle_beta   90.00
_cell.angle_gamma   90.00
#
_symmetry.space_group_name_H-M   'P 1'
#
loop_
_entity.id
_entity.type
_entity.pdbx_description
1 polymer ?
#
loop_
_entity_poly.entity_id
_entity_poly.type
_entity_poly.pdbx_seq_one_letter_code
_entity_poly.pdbx_strand_id
1 'polypeptide(L)'
;GIGSIPYIGIGGLIALIAFFIYPIAGAVIAALCFIYFALMGGFYTQIFDFLWKKKDTENFYTVQEPLSGKIDYTIVLSAHYDSSWNWNLAKKNPKTFIPKIVYGVVGLLSILVFGFVLQFAADGTYANPLWTNAATITTWKWYAYVGYILPIVCIPGLYFITQFLSHDKTIASPGCMDNLTGIGLNQEIAKHFSAHPEDLPENCRLICAAMACEESGLRGSRAFVKHHKDDGMLKNCYQINVDSISDEDYFEVIQGDAAQMCKFDMELGDMLYESLQELGLVKKTGRIWNPVGGCDSTPFCRAGVKTITFAAQNPIATDYYHTSNDKSDRLKTSVFEGGIEAVYRTIKKIGAKEDAKRQ
;
A
#
# COMPACT_ATOMS: atom_id res chain seq x y z
N GLY A 1 -4.60 9.35 -6.19
CA GLY A 1 -3.44 8.55 -5.86
C GLY A 1 -2.45 9.29 -4.95
N ILE A 2 -1.37 8.63 -4.59
CA ILE A 2 -0.34 9.10 -3.64
C ILE A 2 0.19 10.50 -3.98
N GLY A 3 0.35 10.84 -5.26
CA GLY A 3 0.79 12.16 -5.72
C GLY A 3 -0.07 13.35 -5.30
N SER A 4 -1.22 13.12 -4.68
CA SER A 4 -2.11 14.18 -4.18
C SER A 4 -1.97 14.47 -2.66
N ILE A 5 -1.20 13.69 -1.93
CA ILE A 5 -0.97 13.88 -0.47
C ILE A 5 -0.27 15.21 -0.12
N PRO A 6 0.62 15.84 -0.94
CA PRO A 6 1.13 17.18 -0.64
C PRO A 6 0.03 18.21 -0.36
N TYR A 7 -1.12 18.06 -1.02
CA TYR A 7 -2.26 18.94 -0.79
C TYR A 7 -2.85 18.82 0.61
N ILE A 8 -2.70 17.66 1.27
CA ILE A 8 -3.10 17.48 2.67
C ILE A 8 -2.21 18.32 3.59
N GLY A 9 -0.90 18.33 3.34
CA GLY A 9 0.04 19.17 4.09
C GLY A 9 -0.29 20.67 3.95
N ILE A 10 -0.56 21.11 2.72
CA ILE A 10 -0.99 22.50 2.45
C ILE A 10 -2.33 22.76 3.14
N GLY A 11 -3.30 21.87 3.02
CA GLY A 11 -4.59 21.95 3.71
C GLY A 11 -4.42 22.01 5.23
N GLY A 12 -3.49 21.24 5.80
CA GLY A 12 -3.15 21.28 7.23
C GLY A 12 -2.60 22.63 7.69
N LEU A 13 -1.74 23.27 6.89
CA LEU A 13 -1.25 24.63 7.20
C LEU A 13 -2.36 25.67 7.09
N ILE A 14 -3.25 25.54 6.10
CA ILE A 14 -4.44 26.41 5.98
C ILE A 14 -5.37 26.17 7.17
N ALA A 15 -5.59 24.91 7.57
CA ALA A 15 -6.39 24.56 8.74
C ALA A 15 -5.82 25.20 10.02
N LEU A 16 -4.49 25.20 10.18
CA LEU A 16 -3.82 25.84 11.31
C LEU A 16 -4.07 27.35 11.35
N ILE A 17 -3.93 28.03 10.21
CA ILE A 17 -4.21 29.47 10.12
C ILE A 17 -5.68 29.73 10.45
N ALA A 18 -6.59 28.98 9.85
CA ALA A 18 -8.02 29.11 10.10
C ALA A 18 -8.39 28.83 11.56
N PHE A 19 -7.72 27.87 12.21
CA PHE A 19 -7.90 27.51 13.61
C PHE A 19 -7.60 28.69 14.55
N PHE A 20 -6.56 29.48 14.28
CA PHE A 20 -6.24 30.66 15.08
C PHE A 20 -7.17 31.84 14.79
N ILE A 21 -7.88 31.84 13.67
CA ILE A 21 -8.93 32.84 13.38
C ILE A 21 -10.24 32.39 14.04
N TYR A 22 -10.70 31.19 13.71
CA TYR A 22 -11.87 30.52 14.29
C TYR A 22 -11.59 29.04 14.47
N PRO A 23 -11.49 28.49 15.69
CA PRO A 23 -11.13 27.11 15.92
C PRO A 23 -11.97 26.11 15.11
N ILE A 24 -13.28 26.33 15.00
CA ILE A 24 -14.16 25.47 14.22
C ILE A 24 -13.82 25.47 12.73
N ALA A 25 -13.41 26.58 12.16
CA ALA A 25 -13.03 26.63 10.75
C ALA A 25 -11.79 25.78 10.49
N GLY A 26 -10.80 25.84 11.39
CA GLY A 26 -9.63 24.96 11.35
C GLY A 26 -10.02 23.48 11.46
N ALA A 27 -10.92 23.13 12.39
CA ALA A 27 -11.40 21.77 12.56
C ALA A 27 -12.11 21.24 11.31
N VAL A 28 -12.95 22.04 10.67
CA VAL A 28 -13.66 21.65 9.43
C VAL A 28 -12.65 21.40 8.30
N ILE A 29 -11.65 22.28 8.12
CA ILE A 29 -10.63 22.07 7.08
C ILE A 29 -9.79 20.84 7.39
N ALA A 30 -9.40 20.60 8.65
CA ALA A 30 -8.68 19.40 9.07
C ALA A 30 -9.51 18.14 8.81
N ALA A 31 -10.81 18.15 9.12
CA ALA A 31 -11.73 17.05 8.82
C ALA A 31 -11.76 16.74 7.31
N LEU A 32 -11.86 17.76 6.47
CA LEU A 32 -11.83 17.61 5.01
C LEU A 32 -10.50 17.02 4.53
N CYS A 33 -9.37 17.40 5.14
CA CYS A 33 -8.07 16.78 4.86
C CYS A 33 -8.05 15.29 5.22
N PHE A 34 -8.61 14.89 6.36
CA PHE A 34 -8.71 13.48 6.76
C PHE A 34 -9.65 12.70 5.84
N ILE A 35 -10.80 13.24 5.48
CA ILE A 35 -11.72 12.61 4.52
C ILE A 35 -11.02 12.42 3.17
N TYR A 36 -10.34 13.44 2.69
CA TYR A 36 -9.59 13.36 1.45
C TYR A 36 -8.49 12.28 1.53
N PHE A 37 -7.73 12.24 2.63
CA PHE A 37 -6.72 11.19 2.85
C PHE A 37 -7.34 9.80 2.86
N ALA A 38 -8.42 9.60 3.60
CA ALA A 38 -9.11 8.31 3.65
C ALA A 38 -9.58 7.86 2.25
N LEU A 39 -10.19 8.77 1.49
CA LEU A 39 -10.69 8.45 0.15
C LEU A 39 -9.58 8.17 -0.86
N MET A 40 -8.53 8.99 -0.87
CA MET A 40 -7.49 8.94 -1.91
C MET A 40 -6.27 8.12 -1.52
N GLY A 41 -5.85 8.17 -0.26
CA GLY A 41 -4.66 7.46 0.26
C GLY A 41 -5.00 6.15 0.97
N GLY A 42 -6.18 6.08 1.61
CA GLY A 42 -6.67 4.86 2.25
C GLY A 42 -7.39 3.94 1.27
N PHE A 43 -8.53 4.36 0.75
CA PHE A 43 -9.39 3.52 -0.11
C PHE A 43 -9.05 3.58 -1.60
N TYR A 44 -8.12 4.41 -2.03
CA TYR A 44 -7.75 4.61 -3.43
C TYR A 44 -8.97 4.82 -4.35
N THR A 45 -9.91 5.65 -3.91
CA THR A 45 -11.10 5.95 -4.73
C THR A 45 -10.73 6.77 -5.95
N GLN A 46 -11.55 6.68 -7.00
CA GLN A 46 -11.32 7.37 -8.27
C GLN A 46 -12.23 8.60 -8.44
N ILE A 47 -12.90 9.04 -7.37
CA ILE A 47 -13.92 10.09 -7.43
C ILE A 47 -13.37 11.46 -7.87
N PHE A 48 -12.08 11.71 -7.66
CA PHE A 48 -11.42 12.96 -8.05
C PHE A 48 -10.60 12.82 -9.35
N ASP A 49 -10.70 11.71 -10.08
CA ASP A 49 -9.92 11.48 -11.29
C ASP A 49 -10.19 12.51 -12.39
N PHE A 50 -11.38 13.13 -12.39
CA PHE A 50 -11.74 14.19 -13.33
C PHE A 50 -10.88 15.44 -13.20
N LEU A 51 -10.17 15.63 -12.08
CA LEU A 51 -9.26 16.75 -11.84
C LEU A 51 -7.88 16.55 -12.49
N TRP A 52 -7.57 15.34 -12.97
CA TRP A 52 -6.23 14.98 -13.39
C TRP A 52 -6.19 14.56 -14.86
N LYS A 53 -5.06 14.85 -15.51
CA LYS A 53 -4.82 14.37 -16.87
C LYS A 53 -4.70 12.85 -16.84
N LYS A 54 -5.54 12.19 -17.63
CA LYS A 54 -5.50 10.73 -17.81
C LYS A 54 -4.42 10.36 -18.83
N LYS A 55 -3.86 9.15 -18.64
CA LYS A 55 -2.99 8.46 -19.59
C LYS A 55 -3.48 7.03 -19.69
N ASP A 56 -3.38 6.47 -20.89
CA ASP A 56 -3.68 5.07 -21.14
C ASP A 56 -2.47 4.22 -20.76
N THR A 57 -2.75 3.01 -20.26
CA THR A 57 -1.76 1.99 -19.93
C THR A 57 -2.42 0.63 -20.06
N GLU A 58 -1.63 -0.43 -20.11
CA GLU A 58 -2.10 -1.79 -20.36
C GLU A 58 -1.52 -2.73 -19.31
N ASN A 59 -2.30 -3.77 -18.93
CA ASN A 59 -1.79 -4.93 -18.23
C ASN A 59 -1.34 -5.95 -19.26
N PHE A 60 -0.27 -6.68 -18.96
CA PHE A 60 0.23 -7.78 -19.78
C PHE A 60 0.13 -9.08 -18.99
N TYR A 61 -0.24 -10.16 -19.63
CA TYR A 61 -0.23 -11.46 -18.98
C TYR A 61 0.02 -12.60 -19.98
N THR A 62 0.59 -13.68 -19.45
CA THR A 62 0.75 -14.94 -20.16
C THR A 62 -0.18 -15.97 -19.53
N VAL A 63 -0.63 -16.92 -20.34
CA VAL A 63 -1.50 -18.03 -19.91
C VAL A 63 -0.84 -19.34 -20.27
N GLN A 64 -0.67 -20.19 -19.27
CA GLN A 64 -0.28 -21.58 -19.44
C GLN A 64 -1.50 -22.46 -19.16
N GLU A 65 -2.02 -23.09 -20.18
CA GLU A 65 -3.13 -24.03 -20.07
C GLU A 65 -2.64 -25.41 -19.59
N PRO A 66 -3.45 -26.15 -18.83
CA PRO A 66 -3.09 -27.50 -18.40
C PRO A 66 -3.04 -28.50 -19.57
N LEU A 67 -2.13 -29.47 -19.50
CA LEU A 67 -2.00 -30.52 -20.52
C LEU A 67 -3.27 -31.33 -20.72
N SER A 68 -4.08 -31.47 -19.68
CA SER A 68 -5.37 -32.19 -19.76
C SER A 68 -6.42 -31.49 -20.62
N GLY A 69 -6.24 -30.19 -20.90
CA GLY A 69 -7.25 -29.33 -21.54
C GLY A 69 -8.45 -29.01 -20.66
N LYS A 70 -8.53 -29.56 -19.43
CA LYS A 70 -9.59 -29.32 -18.47
C LYS A 70 -9.12 -28.31 -17.42
N ILE A 71 -9.90 -27.30 -17.14
CA ILE A 71 -9.58 -26.27 -16.14
C ILE A 71 -10.53 -26.42 -14.95
N ASP A 72 -10.02 -26.83 -13.80
CA ASP A 72 -10.76 -26.92 -12.56
C ASP A 72 -10.54 -25.67 -11.67
N TYR A 73 -9.36 -25.06 -11.78
CA TYR A 73 -8.99 -23.83 -11.05
C TYR A 73 -7.91 -23.04 -11.79
N THR A 74 -7.76 -21.78 -11.38
CA THR A 74 -6.75 -20.86 -11.94
C THR A 74 -5.84 -20.39 -10.83
N ILE A 75 -4.53 -20.30 -11.12
CA ILE A 75 -3.56 -19.58 -10.29
C ILE A 75 -3.14 -18.32 -11.05
N VAL A 76 -3.23 -17.17 -10.42
CA VAL A 76 -2.74 -15.88 -10.94
C VAL A 76 -1.55 -15.44 -10.11
N LEU A 77 -0.38 -15.36 -10.72
CA LEU A 77 0.78 -14.66 -10.18
C LEU A 77 0.76 -13.24 -10.72
N SER A 78 0.72 -12.26 -9.85
CA SER A 78 0.75 -10.85 -10.25
C SER A 78 1.93 -10.10 -9.65
N ALA A 79 2.41 -9.10 -10.35
CA ALA A 79 3.35 -8.10 -9.88
C ALA A 79 3.14 -6.83 -10.70
N HIS A 80 3.41 -5.65 -10.14
CA HIS A 80 3.31 -4.43 -10.92
C HIS A 80 4.63 -4.08 -11.61
N TYR A 81 4.56 -3.38 -12.75
CA TYR A 81 5.72 -2.99 -13.53
C TYR A 81 5.93 -1.47 -13.59
N ASP A 82 5.00 -0.70 -13.04
CA ASP A 82 5.19 0.73 -12.86
C ASP A 82 6.00 1.01 -11.60
N SER A 83 6.59 2.19 -11.52
CA SER A 83 7.38 2.63 -10.39
C SER A 83 6.93 4.00 -9.90
N SER A 84 7.19 4.27 -8.64
CA SER A 84 6.89 5.52 -7.97
C SER A 84 7.80 6.67 -8.43
N TRP A 85 7.39 7.90 -8.14
CA TRP A 85 8.29 9.04 -8.17
C TRP A 85 9.22 9.02 -6.97
N ASN A 86 10.43 9.62 -7.12
CA ASN A 86 11.39 9.68 -6.04
C ASN A 86 10.91 10.50 -4.84
N TRP A 87 10.81 9.89 -3.67
CA TRP A 87 10.43 10.53 -2.43
C TRP A 87 11.65 11.15 -1.74
N ASN A 88 11.81 12.46 -1.90
CA ASN A 88 12.97 13.18 -1.39
C ASN A 88 13.15 13.08 0.13
N LEU A 89 12.05 13.08 0.90
CA LEU A 89 12.11 12.97 2.35
C LEU A 89 12.55 11.57 2.79
N ALA A 90 12.03 10.52 2.17
CA ALA A 90 12.41 9.14 2.42
C ALA A 90 13.89 8.92 2.07
N LYS A 91 14.32 9.39 0.90
CA LYS A 91 15.72 9.30 0.46
C LYS A 91 16.69 9.99 1.43
N LYS A 92 16.35 11.19 1.91
CA LYS A 92 17.21 11.96 2.83
C LYS A 92 17.18 11.44 4.26
N ASN A 93 16.07 10.84 4.68
CA ASN A 93 15.82 10.48 6.07
C ASN A 93 15.11 9.12 6.20
N PRO A 94 15.66 8.01 5.70
CA PRO A 94 14.95 6.72 5.62
C PRO A 94 14.46 6.21 6.98
N LYS A 95 15.25 6.46 8.05
CA LYS A 95 14.90 6.01 9.41
C LYS A 95 13.89 6.90 10.15
N THR A 96 13.69 8.13 9.70
CA THR A 96 12.90 9.12 10.45
C THR A 96 11.74 9.70 9.67
N PHE A 97 11.56 9.32 8.39
CA PHE A 97 10.49 9.91 7.61
C PHE A 97 9.11 9.50 8.12
N ILE A 98 8.91 8.23 8.52
CA ILE A 98 7.64 7.76 9.11
C ILE A 98 7.31 8.51 10.41
N PRO A 99 8.21 8.57 11.43
CA PRO A 99 7.98 9.41 12.61
C PRO A 99 7.63 10.86 12.29
N LYS A 100 8.23 11.47 11.27
CA LYS A 100 7.91 12.84 10.85
C LYS A 100 6.49 12.96 10.29
N ILE A 101 6.04 11.96 9.52
CA ILE A 101 4.67 11.93 9.01
C ILE A 101 3.66 11.75 10.14
N VAL A 102 3.92 10.81 11.06
CA VAL A 102 3.07 10.60 12.24
C VAL A 102 2.95 11.92 13.04
N TYR A 103 4.07 12.62 13.22
CA TYR A 103 4.07 13.93 13.90
C TYR A 103 3.16 14.96 13.19
N GLY A 104 3.18 14.99 11.86
CA GLY A 104 2.28 15.84 11.08
C GLY A 104 0.80 15.44 11.20
N VAL A 105 0.52 14.13 11.20
CA VAL A 105 -0.84 13.59 11.42
C VAL A 105 -1.35 13.97 12.81
N VAL A 106 -0.51 13.88 13.85
CA VAL A 106 -0.84 14.34 15.22
C VAL A 106 -1.16 15.83 15.22
N GLY A 107 -0.40 16.65 14.47
CA GLY A 107 -0.67 18.07 14.31
C GLY A 107 -2.05 18.33 13.68
N LEU A 108 -2.37 17.65 12.61
CA LEU A 108 -3.68 17.79 11.96
C LEU A 108 -4.82 17.30 12.86
N LEU A 109 -4.62 16.18 13.57
CA LEU A 109 -5.58 15.67 14.55
C LEU A 109 -5.79 16.63 15.71
N SER A 110 -4.73 17.30 16.18
CA SER A 110 -4.84 18.29 17.25
C SER A 110 -5.70 19.49 16.83
N ILE A 111 -5.54 19.97 15.59
CA ILE A 111 -6.40 21.05 15.04
C ILE A 111 -7.85 20.59 14.98
N LEU A 112 -8.11 19.36 14.51
CA LEU A 112 -9.46 18.81 14.44
C LEU A 112 -10.12 18.72 15.81
N VAL A 113 -9.48 18.04 16.77
CA VAL A 113 -10.04 17.79 18.09
C VAL A 113 -10.22 19.08 18.87
N PHE A 114 -9.16 19.87 18.97
CA PHE A 114 -9.23 21.12 19.77
C PHE A 114 -10.02 22.22 19.09
N GLY A 115 -10.17 22.18 17.77
CA GLY A 115 -11.10 23.08 17.09
C GLY A 115 -12.54 22.88 17.54
N PHE A 116 -12.98 21.61 17.67
CA PHE A 116 -14.29 21.30 18.24
C PHE A 116 -14.34 21.57 19.76
N VAL A 117 -13.33 21.15 20.53
CA VAL A 117 -13.29 21.35 21.99
C VAL A 117 -13.37 22.84 22.33
N LEU A 118 -12.58 23.70 21.69
CA LEU A 118 -12.58 25.13 21.95
C LEU A 118 -13.88 25.80 21.50
N GLN A 119 -14.53 25.29 20.46
CA GLN A 119 -15.80 25.79 19.98
C GLN A 119 -16.96 25.50 20.93
N PHE A 120 -17.03 24.26 21.46
CA PHE A 120 -18.21 23.77 22.15
C PHE A 120 -18.04 23.62 23.66
N ALA A 121 -16.81 23.47 24.16
CA ALA A 121 -16.56 23.30 25.60
C ALA A 121 -16.27 24.63 26.34
N ALA A 122 -16.05 25.72 25.63
CA ALA A 122 -15.86 27.04 26.20
C ALA A 122 -17.21 27.73 26.42
N ASP A 123 -18.02 27.21 27.36
CA ASP A 123 -19.24 27.85 27.92
C ASP A 123 -20.30 28.28 26.89
N GLY A 124 -20.43 27.62 25.74
CA GLY A 124 -21.47 27.90 24.75
C GLY A 124 -21.32 29.22 24.01
N THR A 125 -20.31 29.99 24.35
CA THR A 125 -19.96 31.18 23.58
C THR A 125 -19.00 30.80 22.47
N TYR A 126 -19.39 31.15 21.28
CA TYR A 126 -18.66 30.89 20.04
C TYR A 126 -17.16 31.13 20.18
N ALA A 127 -16.39 30.38 19.44
CA ALA A 127 -14.96 30.57 19.29
C ALA A 127 -14.69 32.05 18.99
N ASN A 128 -14.31 32.74 20.01
CA ASN A 128 -13.74 34.06 19.81
C ASN A 128 -12.34 33.86 19.22
N PRO A 129 -11.97 34.65 18.23
CA PRO A 129 -10.59 34.67 17.76
C PRO A 129 -9.61 34.77 18.92
N LEU A 130 -8.45 34.09 18.80
CA LEU A 130 -7.41 34.10 19.83
C LEU A 130 -7.11 35.53 20.38
N TRP A 131 -7.09 36.50 19.48
CA TRP A 131 -6.84 37.91 19.85
C TRP A 131 -7.93 38.57 20.71
N THR A 132 -9.17 38.10 20.66
CA THR A 132 -10.23 38.59 21.56
C THR A 132 -10.19 37.92 22.91
N ASN A 133 -9.62 36.71 22.99
CA ASN A 133 -9.48 35.97 24.23
C ASN A 133 -8.15 36.21 24.93
N ALA A 134 -7.18 36.86 24.30
CA ALA A 134 -5.85 37.09 24.86
C ALA A 134 -5.89 37.84 26.18
N ALA A 135 -6.84 38.76 26.35
CA ALA A 135 -7.03 39.54 27.59
C ALA A 135 -7.50 38.68 28.79
N THR A 136 -8.07 37.52 28.54
CA THR A 136 -8.63 36.60 29.56
C THR A 136 -7.84 35.32 29.73
N ILE A 137 -6.61 35.28 29.22
CA ILE A 137 -5.77 34.08 29.20
C ILE A 137 -5.55 33.47 30.59
N THR A 138 -5.51 34.28 31.62
CA THR A 138 -5.34 33.83 33.02
C THR A 138 -6.54 33.07 33.57
N THR A 139 -7.70 33.17 32.92
CA THR A 139 -8.93 32.47 33.29
C THR A 139 -9.20 31.22 32.45
N TRP A 140 -8.31 30.90 31.50
CA TRP A 140 -8.47 29.76 30.66
C TRP A 140 -8.40 28.44 31.47
N LYS A 141 -9.28 27.50 31.12
CA LYS A 141 -9.18 26.14 31.58
C LYS A 141 -7.98 25.43 30.90
N TRP A 142 -7.42 24.43 31.54
CA TRP A 142 -6.22 23.73 31.05
C TRP A 142 -6.30 23.26 29.60
N TYR A 143 -7.49 22.83 29.15
CA TYR A 143 -7.69 22.36 27.76
C TYR A 143 -7.55 23.48 26.73
N ALA A 144 -7.79 24.74 27.10
CA ALA A 144 -7.58 25.87 26.19
C ALA A 144 -6.09 26.11 25.96
N TYR A 145 -5.27 26.02 27.02
CA TYR A 145 -3.80 26.09 26.86
C TYR A 145 -3.28 24.98 25.96
N VAL A 146 -3.64 23.72 26.25
CA VAL A 146 -3.24 22.58 25.42
C VAL A 146 -3.73 22.75 23.99
N GLY A 147 -4.98 23.16 23.81
CA GLY A 147 -5.62 23.31 22.51
C GLY A 147 -4.95 24.35 21.61
N TYR A 148 -4.41 25.42 22.17
CA TYR A 148 -3.67 26.41 21.38
C TYR A 148 -2.18 26.09 21.24
N ILE A 149 -1.55 25.51 22.26
CA ILE A 149 -0.10 25.21 22.23
C ILE A 149 0.20 24.00 21.34
N LEU A 150 -0.58 22.93 21.43
CA LEU A 150 -0.28 21.68 20.73
C LEU A 150 -0.24 21.83 19.21
N PRO A 151 -1.18 22.51 18.52
CA PRO A 151 -1.07 22.75 17.10
C PRO A 151 0.18 23.55 16.71
N ILE A 152 0.61 24.51 17.54
CA ILE A 152 1.85 25.28 17.32
C ILE A 152 3.06 24.38 17.41
N VAL A 153 3.15 23.55 18.45
CA VAL A 153 4.24 22.57 18.61
C VAL A 153 4.32 21.64 17.42
N CYS A 154 3.17 21.28 16.82
CA CYS A 154 3.11 20.39 15.69
C CYS A 154 3.35 21.04 14.30
N ILE A 155 3.62 22.34 14.22
CA ILE A 155 3.93 23.03 12.95
C ILE A 155 5.03 22.31 12.13
N PRO A 156 6.16 21.88 12.72
CA PRO A 156 7.18 21.15 11.95
C PRO A 156 6.65 19.86 11.35
N GLY A 157 5.73 19.18 12.05
CA GLY A 157 5.07 17.97 11.53
C GLY A 157 4.20 18.26 10.32
N LEU A 158 3.38 19.31 10.36
CA LEU A 158 2.57 19.74 9.21
C LEU A 158 3.45 20.11 8.01
N TYR A 159 4.56 20.78 8.27
CA TYR A 159 5.56 21.05 7.23
C TYR A 159 6.12 19.76 6.63
N PHE A 160 6.43 18.75 7.45
CA PHE A 160 6.91 17.45 6.94
C PHE A 160 5.86 16.74 6.08
N ILE A 161 4.57 16.88 6.35
CA ILE A 161 3.53 16.36 5.43
C ILE A 161 3.62 17.05 4.07
N THR A 162 3.90 18.34 3.99
CA THR A 162 4.09 19.01 2.69
C THR A 162 5.32 18.47 1.94
N GLN A 163 6.34 18.03 2.69
CA GLN A 163 7.60 17.51 2.14
C GLN A 163 7.55 16.00 1.85
N PHE A 164 6.65 15.28 2.50
CA PHE A 164 6.53 13.83 2.37
C PHE A 164 6.38 13.41 0.92
N LEU A 165 5.76 14.24 0.15
CA LEU A 165 5.51 14.02 -1.25
C LEU A 165 5.99 15.16 -2.12
N SER A 166 6.97 15.92 -1.67
CA SER A 166 7.83 16.62 -2.61
C SER A 166 8.61 15.55 -3.36
N HIS A 167 7.85 14.75 -4.12
CA HIS A 167 8.42 13.89 -5.10
C HIS A 167 8.93 14.80 -6.22
N ASP A 168 10.13 14.56 -6.61
CA ASP A 168 10.63 15.16 -7.81
C ASP A 168 9.92 14.48 -8.99
N LYS A 169 8.94 15.18 -9.58
CA LYS A 169 8.19 14.68 -10.75
C LYS A 169 9.06 14.53 -12.00
N THR A 170 10.33 14.86 -11.92
CA THR A 170 11.31 14.69 -12.99
C THR A 170 12.18 13.45 -12.79
N ILE A 171 12.18 12.88 -11.58
CA ILE A 171 12.98 11.70 -11.22
C ILE A 171 12.03 10.58 -10.78
N ALA A 172 11.90 9.54 -11.60
CA ALA A 172 11.25 8.31 -11.19
C ALA A 172 12.19 7.44 -10.34
N SER A 173 11.64 6.62 -9.43
CA SER A 173 12.34 5.47 -8.89
C SER A 173 12.68 4.52 -10.04
N PRO A 174 13.89 3.94 -10.12
CA PRO A 174 14.18 2.89 -11.09
C PRO A 174 13.25 1.69 -10.99
N GLY A 175 12.64 1.43 -9.81
CA GLY A 175 11.64 0.39 -9.62
C GLY A 175 12.22 -1.02 -9.68
N CYS A 176 13.50 -1.18 -9.34
CA CYS A 176 14.14 -2.48 -9.47
C CYS A 176 13.67 -3.46 -8.39
N MET A 177 13.71 -3.02 -7.12
CA MET A 177 13.20 -3.81 -6.00
C MET A 177 11.68 -3.73 -5.95
N ASP A 178 11.13 -2.55 -6.20
CA ASP A 178 9.71 -2.22 -6.18
C ASP A 178 9.26 -1.70 -7.57
N ASN A 179 8.83 -2.63 -8.53
CA ASN A 179 8.63 -4.05 -8.29
C ASN A 179 9.04 -4.91 -9.50
N LEU A 180 10.17 -4.58 -10.17
CA LEU A 180 10.68 -5.43 -11.24
C LEU A 180 11.17 -6.80 -10.72
N THR A 181 11.49 -6.93 -9.43
CA THR A 181 11.79 -8.24 -8.82
C THR A 181 10.59 -9.18 -8.88
N GLY A 182 9.38 -8.69 -8.57
CA GLY A 182 8.16 -9.47 -8.70
C GLY A 182 7.87 -9.88 -10.14
N ILE A 183 8.06 -8.96 -11.09
CA ILE A 183 7.93 -9.27 -12.52
C ILE A 183 8.91 -10.35 -12.95
N GLY A 184 10.19 -10.21 -12.56
CA GLY A 184 11.23 -11.20 -12.90
C GLY A 184 10.93 -12.58 -12.31
N LEU A 185 10.48 -12.64 -11.05
CA LEU A 185 10.08 -13.87 -10.40
C LEU A 185 8.94 -14.56 -11.16
N ASN A 186 7.87 -13.83 -11.48
CA ASN A 186 6.74 -14.35 -12.23
C ASN A 186 7.14 -14.82 -13.62
N GLN A 187 8.10 -14.12 -14.25
CA GLN A 187 8.64 -14.53 -15.55
C GLN A 187 9.42 -15.84 -15.48
N GLU A 188 10.25 -16.04 -14.44
CA GLU A 188 11.00 -17.32 -14.29
C GLU A 188 10.06 -18.49 -14.01
N ILE A 189 9.01 -18.30 -13.20
CA ILE A 189 7.95 -19.29 -13.01
C ILE A 189 7.24 -19.61 -14.33
N ALA A 190 6.87 -18.59 -15.11
CA ALA A 190 6.23 -18.78 -16.41
C ALA A 190 7.13 -19.56 -17.39
N LYS A 191 8.41 -19.24 -17.45
CA LYS A 191 9.40 -19.96 -18.27
C LYS A 191 9.52 -21.43 -17.86
N HIS A 192 9.59 -21.69 -16.55
CA HIS A 192 9.70 -23.06 -16.04
C HIS A 192 8.50 -23.90 -16.50
N PHE A 193 7.28 -23.48 -16.24
CA PHE A 193 6.08 -24.22 -16.63
C PHE A 193 5.84 -24.25 -18.15
N SER A 194 6.37 -23.30 -18.89
CA SER A 194 6.35 -23.35 -20.35
C SER A 194 7.32 -24.41 -20.90
N ALA A 195 8.49 -24.56 -20.27
CA ALA A 195 9.48 -25.59 -20.65
C ALA A 195 9.13 -26.97 -20.11
N HIS A 196 8.47 -27.03 -18.97
CA HIS A 196 8.08 -28.24 -18.25
C HIS A 196 6.58 -28.22 -17.91
N PRO A 197 5.69 -28.31 -18.92
CA PRO A 197 4.25 -28.23 -18.67
C PRO A 197 3.70 -29.40 -17.84
N GLU A 198 4.42 -30.52 -17.78
CA GLU A 198 4.15 -31.65 -16.91
C GLU A 198 4.29 -31.35 -15.42
N ASP A 199 5.06 -30.32 -15.06
CA ASP A 199 5.22 -29.87 -13.68
C ASP A 199 4.05 -29.03 -13.18
N LEU A 200 3.25 -28.48 -14.09
CA LEU A 200 2.06 -27.70 -13.68
C LEU A 200 1.04 -28.68 -13.05
N PRO A 201 0.46 -28.34 -11.89
CA PRO A 201 -0.57 -29.19 -11.28
C PRO A 201 -1.71 -29.48 -12.24
N GLU A 202 -2.27 -30.70 -12.15
CA GLU A 202 -3.30 -31.17 -13.06
C GLU A 202 -4.53 -30.27 -13.05
N ASN A 203 -5.07 -29.97 -14.22
CA ASN A 203 -6.24 -29.11 -14.43
C ASN A 203 -6.06 -27.67 -13.89
N CYS A 204 -4.82 -27.24 -13.67
CA CYS A 204 -4.47 -25.89 -13.27
C CYS A 204 -4.18 -25.01 -14.50
N ARG A 205 -4.90 -23.88 -14.63
CA ARG A 205 -4.47 -22.78 -15.50
C ARG A 205 -3.55 -21.86 -14.69
N LEU A 206 -2.37 -21.55 -15.22
CA LEU A 206 -1.47 -20.56 -14.63
C LEU A 206 -1.47 -19.27 -15.46
N ILE A 207 -1.66 -18.14 -14.80
CA ILE A 207 -1.58 -16.80 -15.38
C ILE A 207 -0.48 -16.04 -14.66
N CYS A 208 0.49 -15.53 -15.43
CA CYS A 208 1.51 -14.61 -14.92
C CYS A 208 1.23 -13.22 -15.48
N ALA A 209 0.84 -12.27 -14.60
CA ALA A 209 0.34 -10.97 -14.96
C ALA A 209 1.23 -9.84 -14.46
N ALA A 210 1.59 -8.92 -15.37
CA ALA A 210 2.23 -7.65 -15.09
C ALA A 210 1.16 -6.55 -14.99
N MET A 211 0.96 -6.03 -13.79
CA MET A 211 -0.05 -5.02 -13.50
C MET A 211 0.50 -3.61 -13.71
N ALA A 212 -0.30 -2.75 -14.29
CA ALA A 212 0.02 -1.35 -14.48
C ALA A 212 -0.56 -0.49 -13.35
N CYS A 213 0.05 0.67 -13.12
CA CYS A 213 -0.53 1.72 -12.28
C CYS A 213 -0.92 1.25 -10.87
N GLU A 214 -0.13 0.37 -10.25
CA GLU A 214 -0.24 -0.01 -8.85
C GLU A 214 -0.04 1.24 -7.99
N GLU A 215 1.07 1.93 -8.20
CA GLU A 215 1.52 3.17 -7.55
C GLU A 215 0.52 4.33 -7.67
N SER A 216 -0.37 4.24 -8.62
CA SER A 216 -1.46 5.21 -8.80
C SER A 216 -2.76 4.79 -8.09
N GLY A 217 -2.71 3.75 -7.24
CA GLY A 217 -3.81 3.25 -6.43
C GLY A 217 -4.48 2.02 -7.03
N LEU A 218 -3.72 0.96 -7.31
CA LEU A 218 -4.16 -0.38 -7.71
C LEU A 218 -5.03 -0.38 -8.97
N ARG A 219 -4.72 0.49 -9.95
CA ARG A 219 -5.61 0.70 -11.10
C ARG A 219 -5.58 -0.45 -12.08
N GLY A 220 -4.39 -1.03 -12.31
CA GLY A 220 -4.20 -2.17 -13.19
C GLY A 220 -4.91 -3.41 -12.69
N SER A 221 -4.69 -3.79 -11.44
CA SER A 221 -5.34 -4.94 -10.83
C SER A 221 -6.87 -4.77 -10.74
N ARG A 222 -7.35 -3.55 -10.44
CA ARG A 222 -8.80 -3.25 -10.53
C ARG A 222 -9.36 -3.43 -11.94
N ALA A 223 -8.62 -2.96 -12.96
CA ALA A 223 -9.04 -3.11 -14.34
C ALA A 223 -9.00 -4.57 -14.77
N PHE A 224 -7.98 -5.33 -14.39
CA PHE A 224 -7.87 -6.76 -14.63
C PHE A 224 -9.05 -7.53 -14.03
N VAL A 225 -9.31 -7.33 -12.74
CA VAL A 225 -10.43 -7.98 -12.05
C VAL A 225 -11.78 -7.61 -12.68
N LYS A 226 -11.98 -6.32 -13.01
CA LYS A 226 -13.20 -5.87 -13.67
C LYS A 226 -13.39 -6.50 -15.04
N HIS A 227 -12.31 -6.63 -15.82
CA HIS A 227 -12.35 -7.22 -17.17
C HIS A 227 -12.70 -8.71 -17.12
N HIS A 228 -12.10 -9.43 -16.18
CA HIS A 228 -12.24 -10.88 -16.05
C HIS A 228 -13.34 -11.34 -15.07
N LYS A 229 -14.19 -10.41 -14.64
CA LYS A 229 -15.24 -10.71 -13.66
C LYS A 229 -16.23 -11.77 -14.13
N ASP A 230 -16.60 -11.70 -15.42
CA ASP A 230 -17.70 -12.47 -15.98
C ASP A 230 -17.26 -13.52 -17.03
N ASP A 231 -15.97 -13.60 -17.37
CA ASP A 231 -15.44 -14.55 -18.37
C ASP A 231 -15.02 -15.92 -17.78
N GLY A 232 -15.15 -16.08 -16.48
CA GLY A 232 -14.83 -17.32 -15.78
C GLY A 232 -13.35 -17.47 -15.40
N MET A 233 -12.45 -16.55 -15.79
CA MET A 233 -11.02 -16.62 -15.49
C MET A 233 -10.74 -16.58 -13.99
N LEU A 234 -11.52 -15.83 -13.23
CA LEU A 234 -11.37 -15.70 -11.79
C LEU A 234 -12.24 -16.69 -10.99
N LYS A 235 -12.91 -17.63 -11.65
CA LYS A 235 -13.67 -18.67 -10.97
C LYS A 235 -12.73 -19.71 -10.36
N ASN A 236 -12.94 -20.08 -9.08
CA ASN A 236 -12.05 -20.95 -8.31
C ASN A 236 -10.58 -20.57 -8.49
N CYS A 237 -10.30 -19.29 -8.22
CA CYS A 237 -9.00 -18.67 -8.48
C CYS A 237 -8.21 -18.45 -7.19
N TYR A 238 -6.93 -18.69 -7.25
CA TYR A 238 -5.91 -18.34 -6.27
C TYR A 238 -5.03 -17.24 -6.86
N GLN A 239 -4.82 -16.16 -6.14
CA GLN A 239 -3.92 -15.09 -6.60
C GLN A 239 -2.79 -14.91 -5.58
N ILE A 240 -1.57 -14.89 -6.07
CA ILE A 240 -0.36 -14.55 -5.32
C ILE A 240 0.20 -13.28 -5.95
N ASN A 241 0.10 -12.18 -5.24
CA ASN A 241 0.81 -10.97 -5.60
C ASN A 241 2.25 -11.06 -5.10
N VAL A 242 3.21 -10.80 -5.96
CA VAL A 242 4.64 -10.76 -5.60
C VAL A 242 5.07 -9.31 -5.59
N ASP A 243 5.56 -8.83 -4.44
CA ASP A 243 5.86 -7.42 -4.25
C ASP A 243 7.16 -7.23 -3.47
N SER A 244 8.13 -6.54 -4.11
CA SER A 244 9.38 -6.14 -3.47
C SER A 244 10.20 -7.29 -2.89
N ILE A 245 10.69 -8.21 -3.74
CA ILE A 245 11.59 -9.32 -3.33
C ILE A 245 13.04 -8.79 -3.27
N SER A 246 13.47 -8.29 -2.11
CA SER A 246 14.73 -7.54 -2.00
C SER A 246 15.60 -7.88 -0.78
N ASP A 247 15.01 -8.14 0.39
CA ASP A 247 15.72 -8.27 1.66
C ASP A 247 15.68 -9.70 2.22
N GLU A 248 16.81 -10.37 2.29
CA GLU A 248 16.93 -11.80 2.69
C GLU A 248 16.45 -12.13 4.12
N ASP A 249 16.34 -11.13 4.99
CA ASP A 249 15.89 -11.31 6.36
C ASP A 249 14.38 -11.10 6.55
N TYR A 250 13.70 -10.62 5.52
CA TYR A 250 12.34 -10.10 5.62
C TYR A 250 11.35 -10.78 4.68
N PHE A 251 11.56 -12.06 4.40
CA PHE A 251 10.54 -12.84 3.68
C PHE A 251 9.25 -12.91 4.50
N GLU A 252 8.14 -12.52 3.88
CA GLU A 252 6.89 -12.34 4.60
C GLU A 252 5.65 -12.59 3.74
N VAL A 253 4.60 -13.03 4.42
CA VAL A 253 3.25 -13.15 3.88
C VAL A 253 2.43 -11.98 4.41
N ILE A 254 1.99 -11.11 3.53
CA ILE A 254 1.07 -10.04 3.88
C ILE A 254 -0.34 -10.60 3.92
N GLN A 255 -0.95 -10.58 5.11
CA GLN A 255 -2.24 -11.21 5.40
C GLN A 255 -3.45 -10.28 5.18
N GLY A 256 -3.19 -9.04 4.79
CA GLY A 256 -4.22 -8.05 4.52
C GLY A 256 -3.71 -6.62 4.51
N ASP A 257 -4.53 -5.76 3.95
CA ASP A 257 -4.33 -4.31 3.90
C ASP A 257 -5.26 -3.63 4.91
N ALA A 258 -4.73 -3.19 6.04
CA ALA A 258 -5.51 -2.61 7.12
C ALA A 258 -6.23 -1.33 6.69
N ALA A 259 -5.52 -0.43 6.00
CA ALA A 259 -6.09 0.82 5.48
C ALA A 259 -7.20 0.58 4.44
N GLN A 260 -7.14 -0.53 3.72
CA GLN A 260 -8.14 -0.96 2.75
C GLN A 260 -9.26 -1.80 3.38
N MET A 261 -9.17 -2.14 4.68
CA MET A 261 -10.06 -3.05 5.40
C MET A 261 -10.23 -4.39 4.69
N CYS A 262 -9.14 -4.91 4.10
CA CYS A 262 -9.11 -6.16 3.35
C CYS A 262 -8.32 -7.20 4.13
N LYS A 263 -8.95 -8.33 4.45
CA LYS A 263 -8.29 -9.52 5.00
C LYS A 263 -8.13 -10.53 3.88
N PHE A 264 -6.91 -11.01 3.66
CA PHE A 264 -6.60 -11.97 2.63
C PHE A 264 -6.86 -13.41 3.08
N ASP A 265 -6.73 -14.35 2.15
CA ASP A 265 -7.02 -15.77 2.40
C ASP A 265 -5.93 -16.38 3.30
N MET A 266 -6.34 -16.83 4.50
CA MET A 266 -5.41 -17.33 5.49
C MET A 266 -4.85 -18.70 5.12
N GLU A 267 -5.64 -19.54 4.46
CA GLU A 267 -5.20 -20.90 4.07
C GLU A 267 -4.13 -20.82 2.97
N LEU A 268 -4.34 -19.95 1.97
CA LEU A 268 -3.31 -19.66 0.97
C LEU A 268 -2.06 -19.05 1.61
N GLY A 269 -2.26 -18.16 2.60
CA GLY A 269 -1.18 -17.58 3.38
C GLY A 269 -0.39 -18.64 4.17
N ASP A 270 -1.07 -19.65 4.71
CA ASP A 270 -0.42 -20.76 5.42
C ASP A 270 0.44 -21.58 4.47
N MET A 271 -0.03 -21.90 3.27
CA MET A 271 0.74 -22.63 2.27
C MET A 271 2.03 -21.93 1.87
N LEU A 272 1.98 -20.60 1.65
CA LEU A 272 3.18 -19.82 1.35
C LEU A 272 4.11 -19.74 2.57
N TYR A 273 3.57 -19.50 3.75
CA TYR A 273 4.35 -19.42 4.98
C TYR A 273 5.10 -20.73 5.29
N GLU A 274 4.42 -21.86 5.13
CA GLU A 274 5.05 -23.19 5.25
C GLU A 274 6.17 -23.38 4.22
N SER A 275 5.95 -22.96 2.97
CA SER A 275 6.99 -23.03 1.94
C SER A 275 8.23 -22.20 2.33
N LEU A 276 8.03 -21.02 2.91
CA LEU A 276 9.12 -20.18 3.43
C LEU A 276 9.83 -20.84 4.62
N GLN A 277 9.08 -21.49 5.53
CA GLN A 277 9.66 -22.20 6.67
C GLN A 277 10.50 -23.41 6.22
N GLU A 278 10.00 -24.23 5.29
CA GLU A 278 10.70 -25.37 4.73
C GLU A 278 12.05 -24.98 4.08
N LEU A 279 12.10 -23.77 3.51
CA LEU A 279 13.31 -23.20 2.90
C LEU A 279 14.22 -22.46 3.90
N GLY A 280 13.81 -22.32 5.18
CA GLY A 280 14.57 -21.59 6.18
C GLY A 280 14.64 -20.08 5.93
N LEU A 281 13.67 -19.53 5.19
CA LEU A 281 13.66 -18.12 4.77
C LEU A 281 12.96 -17.20 5.79
N VAL A 282 12.20 -17.74 6.73
CA VAL A 282 11.56 -16.93 7.80
C VAL A 282 12.59 -16.56 8.85
N LYS A 283 12.95 -15.28 8.91
CA LYS A 283 13.98 -14.77 9.85
C LYS A 283 13.43 -13.70 10.78
N LYS A 284 13.27 -12.44 10.29
CA LYS A 284 12.84 -11.28 11.11
C LYS A 284 11.35 -10.99 11.05
N THR A 285 10.73 -11.34 9.94
CA THR A 285 9.28 -11.27 9.74
C THR A 285 8.75 -12.64 9.36
N GLY A 286 7.57 -12.75 8.87
CA GLY A 286 6.98 -14.00 8.43
C GLY A 286 5.53 -13.77 8.06
N ARG A 287 4.74 -13.24 8.98
CA ARG A 287 3.35 -12.85 8.72
C ARG A 287 3.11 -11.45 9.21
N ILE A 288 2.68 -10.58 8.32
CA ILE A 288 2.41 -9.17 8.64
C ILE A 288 1.05 -8.71 8.08
N TRP A 289 0.61 -7.59 8.58
CA TRP A 289 -0.44 -6.78 7.98
C TRP A 289 0.19 -5.52 7.41
N ASN A 290 -0.19 -5.17 6.19
CA ASN A 290 0.17 -3.87 5.64
C ASN A 290 -0.67 -2.78 6.34
N PRO A 291 -0.06 -1.91 7.14
CA PRO A 291 -0.81 -0.95 7.94
C PRO A 291 -1.33 0.24 7.13
N VAL A 292 -0.65 0.61 6.06
CA VAL A 292 -0.93 1.80 5.24
C VAL A 292 -0.75 1.46 3.77
N GLY A 293 -1.62 2.00 2.92
CA GLY A 293 -1.61 1.69 1.50
C GLY A 293 -2.44 0.47 1.17
N GLY A 294 -2.08 -0.20 0.10
CA GLY A 294 -2.68 -1.43 -0.37
C GLY A 294 -1.81 -2.06 -1.43
N CYS A 295 -2.00 -3.31 -1.73
CA CYS A 295 -1.31 -4.05 -2.76
C CYS A 295 -2.29 -4.62 -3.79
N ASP A 296 -1.78 -5.11 -4.91
CA ASP A 296 -2.59 -5.63 -6.03
C ASP A 296 -3.49 -6.83 -5.64
N SER A 297 -3.28 -7.42 -4.45
CA SER A 297 -4.20 -8.43 -3.89
C SER A 297 -5.54 -7.85 -3.46
N THR A 298 -5.62 -6.59 -3.05
CA THR A 298 -6.88 -5.99 -2.56
C THR A 298 -8.02 -6.03 -3.56
N PRO A 299 -7.88 -5.68 -4.86
CA PRO A 299 -8.95 -5.81 -5.84
C PRO A 299 -9.43 -7.25 -6.03
N PHE A 300 -8.52 -8.23 -6.01
CA PHE A 300 -8.85 -9.65 -6.11
C PHE A 300 -9.61 -10.13 -4.86
N CYS A 301 -9.16 -9.75 -3.68
CA CYS A 301 -9.84 -10.03 -2.42
C CYS A 301 -11.29 -9.51 -2.43
N ARG A 302 -11.51 -8.27 -2.86
CA ARG A 302 -12.85 -7.67 -2.97
C ARG A 302 -13.75 -8.36 -4.00
N ALA A 303 -13.16 -9.04 -4.97
CA ALA A 303 -13.88 -9.86 -5.94
C ALA A 303 -14.17 -11.29 -5.44
N GLY A 304 -13.74 -11.63 -4.21
CA GLY A 304 -13.93 -12.95 -3.63
C GLY A 304 -12.90 -13.99 -4.08
N VAL A 305 -11.81 -13.57 -4.70
CA VAL A 305 -10.69 -14.42 -5.07
C VAL A 305 -9.84 -14.71 -3.83
N LYS A 306 -9.38 -15.95 -3.67
CA LYS A 306 -8.42 -16.32 -2.62
C LYS A 306 -7.08 -15.70 -2.96
N THR A 307 -6.62 -14.76 -2.15
CA THR A 307 -5.46 -13.94 -2.47
C THR A 307 -4.55 -13.72 -1.28
N ILE A 308 -3.26 -13.55 -1.56
CA ILE A 308 -2.23 -13.09 -0.62
C ILE A 308 -1.23 -12.19 -1.34
N THR A 309 -0.42 -11.45 -0.58
CA THR A 309 0.79 -10.81 -1.09
C THR A 309 2.02 -11.45 -0.46
N PHE A 310 3.00 -11.75 -1.29
CA PHE A 310 4.32 -12.23 -0.94
C PHE A 310 5.34 -11.11 -1.11
N ALA A 311 6.09 -10.81 -0.06
CA ALA A 311 7.11 -9.78 -0.06
C ALA A 311 8.39 -10.26 0.63
N ALA A 312 9.48 -9.56 0.38
CA ALA A 312 10.74 -9.68 1.10
C ALA A 312 11.36 -8.29 1.24
N GLN A 313 10.73 -7.46 2.07
CA GLN A 313 11.08 -6.06 2.24
C GLN A 313 11.11 -5.68 3.72
N ASN A 314 12.12 -4.90 4.14
CA ASN A 314 12.13 -4.35 5.49
C ASN A 314 10.96 -3.35 5.66
N PRO A 315 9.93 -3.64 6.46
CA PRO A 315 8.73 -2.80 6.53
C PRO A 315 8.95 -1.47 7.27
N ILE A 316 10.11 -1.28 7.92
CA ILE A 316 10.33 -0.13 8.81
C ILE A 316 11.28 0.89 8.19
N ALA A 317 12.33 0.46 7.51
CA ALA A 317 13.39 1.35 7.06
C ALA A 317 14.07 0.83 5.79
N THR A 318 13.45 1.08 4.66
CA THR A 318 14.10 0.88 3.37
C THR A 318 14.67 2.20 2.87
N ASP A 319 15.91 2.21 2.42
CA ASP A 319 16.53 3.38 1.83
C ASP A 319 16.36 3.45 0.30
N TYR A 320 15.73 2.43 -0.28
CA TYR A 320 15.42 2.33 -1.71
C TYR A 320 13.94 2.57 -2.01
N TYR A 321 13.03 2.21 -1.12
CA TYR A 321 11.58 2.25 -1.36
C TYR A 321 11.13 3.63 -1.81
N HIS A 322 10.57 3.70 -3.02
CA HIS A 322 10.17 4.93 -3.69
C HIS A 322 11.29 5.98 -3.79
N THR A 323 12.52 5.55 -4.06
CA THR A 323 13.65 6.47 -4.21
C THR A 323 14.51 6.12 -5.42
N SER A 324 15.34 7.07 -5.86
CA SER A 324 16.33 6.83 -6.91
C SER A 324 17.47 5.86 -6.52
N ASN A 325 17.41 5.29 -5.31
CA ASN A 325 18.34 4.24 -4.86
C ASN A 325 17.81 2.82 -5.16
N ASP A 326 16.60 2.71 -5.71
CA ASP A 326 15.98 1.44 -6.08
C ASP A 326 16.60 0.88 -7.38
N LYS A 327 17.80 0.32 -7.27
CA LYS A 327 18.63 -0.13 -8.39
C LYS A 327 18.99 -1.61 -8.29
N SER A 328 19.27 -2.21 -9.44
CA SER A 328 19.58 -3.64 -9.58
C SER A 328 20.89 -4.08 -8.86
N ASP A 329 21.83 -3.18 -8.60
CA ASP A 329 23.04 -3.48 -7.85
C ASP A 329 22.79 -3.87 -6.38
N ARG A 330 21.57 -3.69 -5.90
CA ARG A 330 21.13 -4.07 -4.55
C ARG A 330 20.54 -5.47 -4.48
N LEU A 331 20.14 -6.02 -5.62
CA LEU A 331 19.52 -7.35 -5.68
C LEU A 331 20.56 -8.43 -5.37
N LYS A 332 20.24 -9.27 -4.38
CA LYS A 332 20.99 -10.50 -4.11
C LYS A 332 20.34 -11.67 -4.82
N THR A 333 21.09 -12.42 -5.62
CA THR A 333 20.59 -13.57 -6.37
C THR A 333 19.92 -14.60 -5.45
N SER A 334 20.49 -14.84 -4.26
CA SER A 334 19.92 -15.79 -3.29
C SER A 334 18.52 -15.42 -2.79
N VAL A 335 18.21 -14.12 -2.68
CA VAL A 335 16.87 -13.66 -2.30
C VAL A 335 15.87 -13.93 -3.40
N PHE A 336 16.28 -13.67 -4.64
CA PHE A 336 15.46 -13.89 -5.81
C PHE A 336 15.18 -15.39 -6.03
N GLU A 337 16.21 -16.23 -5.96
CA GLU A 337 16.10 -17.70 -6.05
C GLU A 337 15.21 -18.28 -4.95
N GLY A 338 15.38 -17.82 -3.71
CA GLY A 338 14.53 -18.20 -2.57
C GLY A 338 13.06 -17.83 -2.79
N GLY A 339 12.81 -16.66 -3.36
CA GLY A 339 11.46 -16.21 -3.72
C GLY A 339 10.80 -17.08 -4.79
N ILE A 340 11.54 -17.42 -5.86
CA ILE A 340 11.07 -18.32 -6.92
C ILE A 340 10.69 -19.67 -6.33
N GLU A 341 11.57 -20.28 -5.55
CA GLU A 341 11.35 -21.61 -4.96
C GLU A 341 10.15 -21.60 -4.00
N ALA A 342 9.97 -20.54 -3.21
CA ALA A 342 8.83 -20.42 -2.31
C ALA A 342 7.49 -20.37 -3.08
N VAL A 343 7.41 -19.58 -4.14
CA VAL A 343 6.21 -19.51 -4.99
C VAL A 343 5.97 -20.84 -5.71
N TYR A 344 7.01 -21.45 -6.27
CA TYR A 344 6.89 -22.75 -6.92
C TYR A 344 6.31 -23.81 -5.97
N ARG A 345 6.84 -23.96 -4.75
CA ARG A 345 6.31 -24.89 -3.74
C ARG A 345 4.87 -24.57 -3.37
N THR A 346 4.52 -23.29 -3.29
CA THR A 346 3.16 -22.87 -2.99
C THR A 346 2.20 -23.28 -4.09
N ILE A 347 2.58 -23.16 -5.36
CA ILE A 347 1.80 -23.67 -6.52
C ILE A 347 1.57 -25.17 -6.40
N LYS A 348 2.60 -25.94 -6.05
CA LYS A 348 2.47 -27.40 -5.86
C LYS A 348 1.55 -27.74 -4.68
N LYS A 349 1.60 -26.99 -3.57
CA LYS A 349 0.69 -27.18 -2.42
C LYS A 349 -0.78 -26.87 -2.80
N ILE A 350 -1.02 -25.81 -3.57
CA ILE A 350 -2.36 -25.52 -4.10
C ILE A 350 -2.84 -26.70 -4.96
N GLY A 351 -1.98 -27.23 -5.84
CA GLY A 351 -2.29 -28.39 -6.66
C GLY A 351 -2.71 -29.59 -5.84
N ALA A 352 -1.89 -30.00 -4.87
CA ALA A 352 -2.17 -31.12 -3.98
C ALA A 352 -3.51 -30.97 -3.22
N LYS A 353 -3.84 -29.75 -2.79
CA LYS A 353 -5.14 -29.44 -2.17
C LYS A 353 -6.31 -29.62 -3.13
N GLU A 354 -6.18 -29.12 -4.36
CA GLU A 354 -7.26 -29.23 -5.35
C GLU A 354 -7.44 -30.70 -5.81
N ASP A 355 -6.35 -31.46 -5.88
CA ASP A 355 -6.39 -32.91 -6.16
C ASP A 355 -7.13 -33.68 -5.06
N ALA A 356 -6.86 -33.35 -3.79
CA ALA A 356 -7.55 -33.98 -2.66
C ALA A 356 -9.07 -33.71 -2.64
N LYS A 357 -9.53 -32.63 -3.21
CA LYS A 357 -10.98 -32.34 -3.33
C LYS A 357 -11.69 -33.16 -4.41
N ARG A 358 -10.92 -33.72 -5.35
CA ARG A 358 -11.44 -34.55 -6.46
C ARG A 358 -11.59 -36.01 -6.11
N GLN A 359 -10.89 -36.44 -5.04
CA GLN A 359 -10.97 -37.80 -4.46
C GLN A 359 -12.14 -37.90 -3.50
#